data_2bde6beb95c5836a3fc3bf3bb3b73a8a
#
_entry.id   2bde6beb95c5836a3fc3bf3bb3b73a8a
#
_cell.length_a   1.000
_cell.length_b   1.000
_cell.length_c   1.000
_cell.angle_alpha   90.00
_cell.angle_beta   90.00
_cell.angle_gamma   90.00
#
_symmetry.space_group_name_H-M   'P 1'
#
loop_
_entity.id
_entity.type
_entity.pdbx_description
1 polymer ?
#
loop_
_entity_poly.entity_id
_entity_poly.type
_entity_poly.pdbx_seq_one_letter_code
_entity_poly.pdbx_strand_id
1 'polypeptide(L)'
;MAIKYLKKAPKTASTDDAKTREIVQTLLKDLETSKETGCKELTRKFDKYEGDIIVSKERIEEINKSIDQKTKDDVKFAHDRVRKFAEAQLKNYGNDFEIELSKGLYAGQKLVPVNTAGCYIPGGRFAHIASAVMSVTTAKVAGVKNIIACSPPKPNVGAHPTIIYTANLCGAD
;
A
#
# COMPACT_ATOMS: atom_id res chain seq x y z
N MET A 1 -24.29 -32.13 -20.00
CA MET A 1 -23.01 -32.78 -19.69
C MET A 1 -22.69 -32.53 -18.23
N ALA A 2 -22.35 -33.59 -17.45
CA ALA A 2 -21.97 -33.43 -16.05
C ALA A 2 -20.53 -32.85 -15.98
N ILE A 3 -20.31 -31.87 -15.11
CA ILE A 3 -18.96 -31.30 -14.88
C ILE A 3 -18.09 -32.35 -14.19
N LYS A 4 -16.99 -32.75 -14.82
CA LYS A 4 -16.00 -33.65 -14.24
C LYS A 4 -14.86 -32.81 -13.66
N TYR A 5 -14.71 -32.84 -12.32
CA TYR A 5 -13.58 -32.18 -11.66
C TYR A 5 -12.32 -33.05 -11.81
N LEU A 6 -11.28 -32.52 -12.43
CA LEU A 6 -9.98 -33.20 -12.55
C LEU A 6 -9.20 -33.15 -11.23
N LYS A 7 -9.37 -32.06 -10.45
CA LYS A 7 -8.79 -31.88 -9.14
C LYS A 7 -9.70 -30.97 -8.31
N LYS A 8 -10.00 -31.35 -7.07
CA LYS A 8 -10.67 -30.48 -6.10
C LYS A 8 -9.62 -29.94 -5.14
N ALA A 9 -9.58 -28.63 -4.97
CA ALA A 9 -8.75 -28.03 -3.92
C ALA A 9 -9.26 -28.52 -2.55
N PRO A 10 -8.38 -28.85 -1.60
CA PRO A 10 -8.80 -29.08 -0.23
C PRO A 10 -9.45 -27.78 0.27
N LYS A 11 -10.49 -27.89 1.09
CA LYS A 11 -11.01 -26.72 1.79
C LYS A 11 -9.88 -26.16 2.63
N THR A 12 -9.32 -25.03 2.20
CA THR A 12 -8.42 -24.24 3.05
C THR A 12 -9.19 -23.80 4.28
N ALA A 13 -8.48 -23.74 5.42
CA ALA A 13 -9.05 -23.17 6.63
C ALA A 13 -9.73 -21.84 6.29
N SER A 14 -10.93 -21.64 6.83
CA SER A 14 -11.69 -20.41 6.65
C SER A 14 -10.79 -19.22 6.98
N THR A 15 -10.73 -18.24 6.10
CA THR A 15 -10.07 -16.95 6.37
C THR A 15 -10.74 -16.17 7.51
N ASP A 16 -11.85 -16.70 8.01
CA ASP A 16 -12.63 -16.15 9.14
C ASP A 16 -12.33 -16.93 10.43
N ASP A 17 -11.06 -17.01 10.78
CA ASP A 17 -10.63 -17.55 12.07
C ASP A 17 -10.93 -16.50 13.16
N ALA A 18 -11.99 -16.76 13.96
CA ALA A 18 -12.42 -15.89 15.06
C ALA A 18 -11.29 -15.59 16.03
N LYS A 19 -10.42 -16.57 16.31
CA LYS A 19 -9.26 -16.40 17.18
C LYS A 19 -8.22 -15.43 16.61
N THR A 20 -7.92 -15.56 15.32
CA THR A 20 -7.01 -14.62 14.65
C THR A 20 -7.58 -13.21 14.64
N ARG A 21 -8.89 -13.07 14.41
CA ARG A 21 -9.57 -11.78 14.45
C ARG A 21 -9.48 -11.13 15.84
N GLU A 22 -9.74 -11.89 16.89
CA GLU A 22 -9.64 -11.42 18.28
C GLU A 22 -8.22 -10.94 18.62
N ILE A 23 -7.20 -11.71 18.24
CA ILE A 23 -5.79 -11.32 18.44
C ILE A 23 -5.50 -9.99 17.73
N VAL A 24 -5.88 -9.87 16.46
CA VAL A 24 -5.64 -8.66 15.67
C VAL A 24 -6.39 -7.46 16.25
N GLN A 25 -7.65 -7.63 16.65
CA GLN A 25 -8.42 -6.55 17.28
C GLN A 25 -7.78 -6.08 18.58
N THR A 26 -7.29 -6.99 19.42
CA THR A 26 -6.57 -6.65 20.65
C THR A 26 -5.31 -5.85 20.34
N LEU A 27 -4.48 -6.32 19.39
CA LEU A 27 -3.26 -5.61 18.98
C LEU A 27 -3.56 -4.20 18.45
N LEU A 28 -4.60 -4.04 17.64
CA LEU A 28 -5.00 -2.72 17.12
C LEU A 28 -5.44 -1.78 18.24
N LYS A 29 -6.23 -2.28 19.20
CA LYS A 29 -6.67 -1.49 20.35
C LYS A 29 -5.51 -1.06 21.24
N ASP A 30 -4.54 -1.95 21.45
CA ASP A 30 -3.33 -1.63 22.20
C ASP A 30 -2.50 -0.57 21.48
N LEU A 31 -2.38 -0.65 20.15
CA LEU A 31 -1.68 0.35 19.33
C LEU A 31 -2.36 1.72 19.32
N GLU A 32 -3.69 1.79 19.38
CA GLU A 32 -4.40 3.07 19.49
C GLU A 32 -3.98 3.85 20.74
N THR A 33 -3.65 3.14 21.82
CA THR A 33 -3.22 3.73 23.09
C THR A 33 -1.72 3.97 23.14
N SER A 34 -0.92 2.96 22.78
CA SER A 34 0.55 2.97 22.89
C SER A 34 1.26 3.67 21.72
N LYS A 35 0.55 3.86 20.58
CA LYS A 35 1.05 4.57 19.39
C LYS A 35 2.43 4.07 18.94
N GLU A 36 3.37 4.99 18.73
CA GLU A 36 4.71 4.67 18.23
C GLU A 36 5.50 3.72 19.16
N THR A 37 5.35 3.88 20.46
CA THR A 37 6.02 3.01 21.44
C THR A 37 5.57 1.55 21.26
N GLY A 38 4.26 1.33 21.14
CA GLY A 38 3.71 0.00 20.89
C GLY A 38 4.14 -0.57 19.54
N CYS A 39 4.20 0.25 18.49
CA CYS A 39 4.75 -0.17 17.21
C CYS A 39 6.21 -0.65 17.33
N LYS A 40 7.06 0.09 18.03
CA LYS A 40 8.46 -0.30 18.26
C LYS A 40 8.58 -1.61 19.04
N GLU A 41 7.74 -1.81 20.05
CA GLU A 41 7.71 -3.05 20.83
C GLU A 41 7.29 -4.25 19.97
N LEU A 42 6.23 -4.10 19.17
CA LEU A 42 5.75 -5.16 18.27
C LEU A 42 6.79 -5.47 17.18
N THR A 43 7.42 -4.47 16.61
CA THR A 43 8.48 -4.63 15.60
C THR A 43 9.69 -5.38 16.20
N ARG A 44 10.09 -5.03 17.42
CA ARG A 44 11.15 -5.75 18.15
C ARG A 44 10.75 -7.21 18.41
N LYS A 45 9.50 -7.44 18.84
CA LYS A 45 8.98 -8.77 19.18
C LYS A 45 8.86 -9.68 17.96
N PHE A 46 8.26 -9.20 16.88
CA PHE A 46 7.90 -10.03 15.72
C PHE A 46 8.95 -10.01 14.62
N ASP A 47 9.53 -8.84 14.33
CA ASP A 47 10.47 -8.66 13.23
C ASP A 47 11.94 -8.70 13.65
N LYS A 48 12.21 -8.71 14.98
CA LYS A 48 13.57 -8.64 15.54
C LYS A 48 14.35 -7.41 15.03
N TYR A 49 13.64 -6.31 14.87
CA TYR A 49 14.21 -5.04 14.39
C TYR A 49 14.13 -3.99 15.49
N GLU A 50 15.25 -3.32 15.75
CA GLU A 50 15.40 -2.34 16.83
C GLU A 50 15.62 -0.91 16.32
N GLY A 51 15.71 -0.74 15.00
CA GLY A 51 15.87 0.57 14.38
C GLY A 51 14.60 1.41 14.37
N ASP A 52 14.71 2.58 13.76
CA ASP A 52 13.58 3.48 13.62
C ASP A 52 12.50 2.91 12.67
N ILE A 53 11.24 3.03 13.08
CA ILE A 53 10.10 2.59 12.26
C ILE A 53 9.74 3.61 11.17
N ILE A 54 10.19 4.85 11.32
CA ILE A 54 10.01 5.91 10.32
C ILE A 54 11.34 6.11 9.60
N VAL A 55 11.31 5.95 8.27
CA VAL A 55 12.49 6.19 7.44
C VAL A 55 12.69 7.69 7.27
N SER A 56 13.85 8.22 7.71
CA SER A 56 14.12 9.63 7.60
C SER A 56 14.36 10.09 6.15
N LYS A 57 14.19 11.37 5.89
CA LYS A 57 14.45 11.95 4.56
C LYS A 57 15.90 11.76 4.12
N GLU A 58 16.84 11.93 5.03
CA GLU A 58 18.27 11.71 4.79
C GLU A 58 18.54 10.26 4.37
N ARG A 59 17.88 9.31 5.04
CA ARG A 59 18.00 7.88 4.67
C ARG A 59 17.39 7.59 3.31
N ILE A 60 16.27 8.22 2.94
CA ILE A 60 15.68 8.11 1.61
C ILE A 60 16.64 8.65 0.55
N GLU A 61 17.30 9.79 0.80
CA GLU A 61 18.27 10.38 -0.13
C GLU A 61 19.51 9.49 -0.32
N GLU A 62 20.04 8.91 0.75
CA GLU A 62 21.13 7.94 0.68
C GLU A 62 20.77 6.73 -0.18
N ILE A 63 19.59 6.17 0.07
CA ILE A 63 19.06 5.04 -0.68
C ILE A 63 18.89 5.41 -2.16
N ASN A 64 18.32 6.57 -2.47
CA ASN A 64 18.14 7.05 -3.83
C ASN A 64 19.48 7.15 -4.58
N LYS A 65 20.56 7.50 -3.90
CA LYS A 65 21.92 7.54 -4.47
C LYS A 65 22.51 6.14 -4.67
N SER A 66 22.20 5.20 -3.78
CA SER A 66 22.78 3.85 -3.78
C SER A 66 22.16 2.86 -4.76
N ILE A 67 20.93 3.09 -5.21
CA ILE A 67 20.26 2.21 -6.18
C ILE A 67 20.94 2.34 -7.54
N ASP A 68 21.25 1.20 -8.16
CA ASP A 68 21.86 1.16 -9.48
C ASP A 68 20.94 1.68 -10.59
N GLN A 69 21.53 2.15 -11.68
CA GLN A 69 20.79 2.81 -12.74
C GLN A 69 19.79 1.86 -13.43
N LYS A 70 20.17 0.59 -13.62
CA LYS A 70 19.27 -0.40 -14.24
C LYS A 70 18.01 -0.58 -13.40
N THR A 71 18.14 -0.72 -12.10
CA THR A 71 16.98 -0.83 -11.20
C THR A 71 16.11 0.43 -11.24
N LYS A 72 16.73 1.61 -11.30
CA LYS A 72 15.99 2.89 -11.45
C LYS A 72 15.19 2.91 -12.75
N ASP A 73 15.78 2.51 -13.84
CA ASP A 73 15.14 2.48 -15.15
C ASP A 73 13.98 1.47 -15.20
N ASP A 74 14.18 0.28 -14.65
CA ASP A 74 13.17 -0.77 -14.58
C ASP A 74 11.95 -0.32 -13.71
N VAL A 75 12.20 0.30 -12.56
CA VAL A 75 11.15 0.85 -11.69
C VAL A 75 10.40 2.00 -12.37
N LYS A 76 11.14 2.91 -12.99
CA LYS A 76 10.53 4.02 -13.74
C LYS A 76 9.67 3.52 -14.90
N PHE A 77 10.14 2.52 -15.63
CA PHE A 77 9.40 1.89 -16.70
C PHE A 77 8.06 1.31 -16.21
N ALA A 78 8.06 0.62 -15.07
CA ALA A 78 6.85 0.07 -14.48
C ALA A 78 5.91 1.18 -13.98
N HIS A 79 6.45 2.17 -13.24
CA HIS A 79 5.71 3.33 -12.74
C HIS A 79 4.99 4.07 -13.85
N ASP A 80 5.68 4.43 -14.94
CA ASP A 80 5.09 5.23 -16.01
C ASP A 80 3.89 4.53 -16.68
N ARG A 81 3.93 3.20 -16.77
CA ARG A 81 2.82 2.39 -17.31
C ARG A 81 1.63 2.32 -16.38
N VAL A 82 1.88 2.04 -15.11
CA VAL A 82 0.82 2.00 -14.09
C VAL A 82 0.18 3.37 -13.96
N ARG A 83 0.97 4.43 -13.93
CA ARG A 83 0.48 5.81 -13.86
C ARG A 83 -0.40 6.15 -15.05
N LYS A 84 0.09 5.90 -16.27
CA LYS A 84 -0.68 6.16 -17.50
C LYS A 84 -2.01 5.41 -17.53
N PHE A 85 -2.00 4.16 -17.07
CA PHE A 85 -3.23 3.37 -17.00
C PHE A 85 -4.20 3.89 -15.94
N ALA A 86 -3.69 4.23 -14.75
CA ALA A 86 -4.51 4.79 -13.67
C ALA A 86 -5.11 6.15 -14.05
N GLU A 87 -4.36 7.02 -14.73
CA GLU A 87 -4.87 8.29 -15.27
C GLU A 87 -5.99 8.08 -16.29
N ALA A 88 -5.85 7.07 -17.16
CA ALA A 88 -6.90 6.72 -18.12
C ALA A 88 -8.15 6.15 -17.41
N GLN A 89 -7.98 5.34 -16.36
CA GLN A 89 -9.09 4.86 -15.55
C GLN A 89 -9.83 6.02 -14.86
N LEU A 90 -9.09 6.92 -14.20
CA LEU A 90 -9.67 8.08 -13.53
C LEU A 90 -10.49 8.93 -14.50
N LYS A 91 -9.94 9.19 -15.69
CA LYS A 91 -10.64 9.92 -16.75
C LYS A 91 -11.94 9.22 -17.19
N ASN A 92 -11.94 7.87 -17.18
CA ASN A 92 -13.10 7.08 -17.61
C ASN A 92 -14.20 6.98 -16.55
N TYR A 93 -13.89 7.23 -15.26
CA TYR A 93 -14.92 7.34 -14.21
C TYR A 93 -15.84 8.55 -14.41
N GLY A 94 -15.47 9.48 -15.28
CA GLY A 94 -16.22 10.70 -15.59
C GLY A 94 -15.97 11.83 -14.61
N ASN A 95 -16.63 12.93 -14.89
CA ASN A 95 -16.61 14.11 -14.03
C ASN A 95 -17.76 14.03 -13.01
N ASP A 96 -17.68 14.85 -11.98
CA ASP A 96 -18.82 15.14 -11.14
C ASP A 96 -19.98 15.62 -12.04
N PHE A 97 -21.17 15.12 -11.79
CA PHE A 97 -22.37 15.59 -12.49
C PHE A 97 -23.54 15.72 -11.52
N GLU A 98 -24.44 16.63 -11.85
CA GLU A 98 -25.72 16.83 -11.17
C GLU A 98 -26.81 17.08 -12.23
N ILE A 99 -27.95 16.42 -12.06
CA ILE A 99 -29.10 16.56 -12.94
C ILE A 99 -30.36 16.83 -12.13
N GLU A 100 -31.24 17.67 -12.61
CA GLU A 100 -32.58 17.87 -12.06
C GLU A 100 -33.52 16.78 -12.57
N LEU A 101 -34.01 15.92 -11.68
CA LEU A 101 -34.93 14.82 -12.00
C LEU A 101 -36.37 15.30 -12.07
N SER A 102 -36.72 16.28 -11.23
CA SER A 102 -37.99 17.01 -11.23
C SER A 102 -37.75 18.34 -10.53
N LYS A 103 -38.68 19.27 -10.67
CA LYS A 103 -38.52 20.64 -10.12
C LYS A 103 -38.10 20.62 -8.63
N GLY A 104 -36.86 21.06 -8.37
CA GLY A 104 -36.26 21.13 -7.03
C GLY A 104 -35.68 19.80 -6.52
N LEU A 105 -35.70 18.71 -7.32
CA LEU A 105 -35.09 17.43 -6.97
C LEU A 105 -33.85 17.16 -7.84
N TYR A 106 -32.69 17.21 -7.23
CA TYR A 106 -31.39 17.00 -7.89
C TYR A 106 -30.76 15.68 -7.46
N ALA A 107 -30.11 14.99 -8.39
CA ALA A 107 -29.27 13.83 -8.14
C ALA A 107 -27.97 13.94 -8.91
N GLY A 108 -26.90 13.43 -8.33
CA GLY A 108 -25.57 13.55 -8.93
C GLY A 108 -24.58 12.53 -8.42
N GLN A 109 -23.38 12.60 -8.98
CA GLN A 109 -22.21 11.82 -8.56
C GLN A 109 -21.05 12.77 -8.32
N LYS A 110 -20.31 12.53 -7.26
CA LYS A 110 -19.09 13.25 -6.93
C LYS A 110 -17.97 12.28 -6.60
N LEU A 111 -16.80 12.50 -7.19
CA LEU A 111 -15.58 11.75 -6.87
C LEU A 111 -14.83 12.47 -5.74
N VAL A 112 -14.72 11.81 -4.59
CA VAL A 112 -14.04 12.39 -3.43
C VAL A 112 -12.88 11.47 -3.05
N PRO A 113 -11.61 11.91 -3.23
CA PRO A 113 -10.48 11.12 -2.76
C PRO A 113 -10.47 11.05 -1.23
N VAL A 114 -9.97 9.93 -0.71
CA VAL A 114 -9.69 9.81 0.73
C VAL A 114 -8.55 10.75 1.11
N ASN A 115 -8.54 11.23 2.36
CA ASN A 115 -7.49 12.15 2.81
C ASN A 115 -6.13 11.46 2.98
N THR A 116 -6.14 10.22 3.42
CA THR A 116 -4.92 9.45 3.69
C THR A 116 -5.09 8.01 3.21
N ALA A 117 -4.09 7.48 2.55
CA ALA A 117 -4.02 6.06 2.16
C ALA A 117 -2.78 5.41 2.79
N GLY A 118 -2.99 4.25 3.42
CA GLY A 118 -1.91 3.37 3.86
C GLY A 118 -1.61 2.31 2.79
N CYS A 119 -0.40 2.29 2.27
CA CYS A 119 0.05 1.35 1.26
C CYS A 119 0.96 0.29 1.90
N TYR A 120 0.43 -0.90 2.15
CA TYR A 120 1.25 -2.01 2.63
C TYR A 120 1.97 -2.69 1.47
N ILE A 121 3.30 -2.76 1.60
CA ILE A 121 4.18 -3.34 0.59
C ILE A 121 4.86 -4.58 1.19
N PRO A 122 4.52 -5.80 0.74
CA PRO A 122 5.16 -7.00 1.24
C PRO A 122 6.67 -6.96 1.01
N GLY A 123 7.47 -7.28 2.04
CA GLY A 123 8.93 -7.15 2.00
C GLY A 123 9.69 -8.39 2.47
N GLY A 124 9.03 -9.38 3.05
CA GLY A 124 9.64 -10.51 3.73
C GLY A 124 10.75 -11.24 2.95
N ARG A 125 10.43 -12.32 2.26
CA ARG A 125 11.43 -13.12 1.52
C ARG A 125 11.96 -12.40 0.29
N PHE A 126 11.10 -11.67 -0.42
CA PHE A 126 11.44 -10.87 -1.62
C PHE A 126 10.90 -9.46 -1.51
N ALA A 127 11.58 -8.50 -2.14
CA ALA A 127 11.10 -7.14 -2.26
C ALA A 127 9.98 -7.06 -3.32
N HIS A 128 8.76 -6.77 -2.89
CA HIS A 128 7.61 -6.66 -3.80
C HIS A 128 7.50 -5.26 -4.40
N ILE A 129 8.45 -4.90 -5.25
CA ILE A 129 8.55 -3.57 -5.90
C ILE A 129 7.27 -3.26 -6.69
N ALA A 130 6.71 -4.23 -7.40
CA ALA A 130 5.47 -4.05 -8.15
C ALA A 130 4.29 -3.63 -7.25
N SER A 131 4.22 -4.13 -6.01
CA SER A 131 3.18 -3.73 -5.05
C SER A 131 3.32 -2.26 -4.66
N ALA A 132 4.56 -1.76 -4.49
CA ALA A 132 4.82 -0.34 -4.23
C ALA A 132 4.34 0.52 -5.42
N VAL A 133 4.73 0.15 -6.64
CA VAL A 133 4.30 0.86 -7.85
C VAL A 133 2.77 0.89 -7.96
N MET A 134 2.11 -0.27 -7.81
CA MET A 134 0.66 -0.35 -8.01
C MET A 134 -0.14 0.37 -6.92
N SER A 135 0.24 0.29 -5.66
CA SER A 135 -0.53 0.89 -4.57
C SER A 135 -0.29 2.40 -4.44
N VAL A 136 0.98 2.82 -4.44
CA VAL A 136 1.32 4.23 -4.24
C VAL A 136 0.95 5.08 -5.45
N THR A 137 1.27 4.62 -6.67
CA THR A 137 0.98 5.38 -7.89
C THR A 137 -0.53 5.57 -8.09
N THR A 138 -1.33 4.54 -7.85
CA THR A 138 -2.79 4.65 -7.99
C THR A 138 -3.41 5.57 -6.95
N ALA A 139 -2.93 5.53 -5.71
CA ALA A 139 -3.34 6.48 -4.68
C ALA A 139 -2.99 7.93 -5.07
N LYS A 140 -1.78 8.15 -5.62
CA LYS A 140 -1.34 9.48 -6.08
C LYS A 140 -2.20 10.01 -7.23
N VAL A 141 -2.49 9.18 -8.22
CA VAL A 141 -3.35 9.53 -9.36
C VAL A 141 -4.79 9.80 -8.90
N ALA A 142 -5.29 9.06 -7.91
CA ALA A 142 -6.61 9.29 -7.33
C ALA A 142 -6.73 10.60 -6.53
N GLY A 143 -5.64 11.36 -6.36
CA GLY A 143 -5.63 12.65 -5.66
C GLY A 143 -5.56 12.54 -4.14
N VAL A 144 -5.12 11.40 -3.60
CA VAL A 144 -4.89 11.25 -2.16
C VAL A 144 -3.76 12.18 -1.72
N LYS A 145 -3.99 12.95 -0.64
CA LYS A 145 -3.04 13.96 -0.17
C LYS A 145 -1.89 13.37 0.62
N ASN A 146 -2.18 12.42 1.51
CA ASN A 146 -1.19 11.79 2.38
C ASN A 146 -1.09 10.30 2.03
N ILE A 147 0.06 9.84 1.58
CA ILE A 147 0.26 8.45 1.17
C ILE A 147 1.38 7.85 2.00
N ILE A 148 1.02 7.01 2.95
CA ILE A 148 1.95 6.37 3.86
C ILE A 148 2.27 4.97 3.34
N ALA A 149 3.52 4.75 2.92
CA ALA A 149 4.00 3.43 2.54
C ALA A 149 4.61 2.71 3.75
N CYS A 150 4.23 1.45 3.97
CA CYS A 150 4.83 0.63 5.01
C CYS A 150 5.22 -0.76 4.48
N SER A 151 6.33 -1.28 5.00
CA SER A 151 6.88 -2.59 4.63
C SER A 151 7.51 -3.24 5.86
N PRO A 152 7.39 -4.57 6.03
CA PRO A 152 8.04 -5.24 7.14
C PRO A 152 9.56 -5.08 7.05
N PRO A 153 10.23 -4.77 8.16
CA PRO A 153 11.68 -4.65 8.20
C PRO A 153 12.36 -6.01 8.17
N LYS A 154 13.59 -6.05 7.69
CA LYS A 154 14.51 -7.15 7.95
C LYS A 154 15.36 -6.83 9.18
N PRO A 155 15.74 -7.84 10.00
CA PRO A 155 16.63 -7.63 11.13
C PRO A 155 17.89 -6.84 10.70
N ASN A 156 18.28 -5.86 11.47
CA ASN A 156 19.48 -5.00 11.26
C ASN A 156 19.50 -4.17 9.95
N VAL A 157 18.49 -4.25 9.09
CA VAL A 157 18.49 -3.55 7.78
C VAL A 157 17.33 -2.56 7.69
N GLY A 158 16.20 -2.89 8.29
CA GLY A 158 14.95 -2.17 8.08
C GLY A 158 14.23 -2.57 6.79
N ALA A 159 13.37 -1.70 6.29
CA ALA A 159 12.68 -1.92 5.03
C ALA A 159 13.67 -2.01 3.86
N HIS A 160 13.33 -2.82 2.86
CA HIS A 160 14.23 -3.08 1.74
C HIS A 160 14.51 -1.79 0.94
N PRO A 161 15.79 -1.44 0.66
CA PRO A 161 16.15 -0.16 0.01
C PRO A 161 15.40 0.10 -1.29
N THR A 162 15.24 -0.92 -2.15
CA THR A 162 14.51 -0.76 -3.40
C THR A 162 13.02 -0.50 -3.19
N ILE A 163 12.41 -1.00 -2.12
CA ILE A 163 11.02 -0.67 -1.76
C ILE A 163 10.93 0.80 -1.35
N ILE A 164 11.85 1.28 -0.51
CA ILE A 164 11.90 2.68 -0.08
C ILE A 164 12.06 3.60 -1.30
N TYR A 165 13.05 3.30 -2.17
CA TYR A 165 13.25 4.02 -3.42
C TYR A 165 11.98 4.08 -4.27
N THR A 166 11.33 2.93 -4.48
CA THR A 166 10.14 2.83 -5.31
C THR A 166 8.96 3.59 -4.73
N ALA A 167 8.71 3.46 -3.44
CA ALA A 167 7.64 4.19 -2.76
C ALA A 167 7.84 5.71 -2.86
N ASN A 168 9.07 6.17 -2.65
CA ASN A 168 9.44 7.59 -2.81
C ASN A 168 9.26 8.07 -4.26
N LEU A 169 9.75 7.31 -5.27
CA LEU A 169 9.56 7.63 -6.69
C LEU A 169 8.08 7.74 -7.05
N CYS A 170 7.24 6.85 -6.53
CA CYS A 170 5.80 6.83 -6.81
C CYS A 170 5.01 7.92 -6.08
N GLY A 171 5.64 8.62 -5.13
CA GLY A 171 5.09 9.78 -4.44
C GLY A 171 4.47 9.46 -3.07
N ALA A 172 4.98 8.47 -2.35
CA ALA A 172 4.72 8.33 -0.91
C ALA A 172 5.39 9.47 -0.14
N ASP A 173 4.75 9.92 0.97
CA ASP A 173 5.18 11.02 1.82
C ASP A 173 6.17 10.57 2.89
#